data_a41342bf16059737b90e88c100768702
#
_entry.id   a41342bf16059737b90e88c100768702
#
_cell.length_a   1.000
_cell.length_b   1.000
_cell.length_c   1.000
_cell.angle_alpha   90.00
_cell.angle_beta   90.00
_cell.angle_gamma   90.00
#
_symmetry.space_group_name_H-M   'P 1'
#
loop_
_entity.id
_entity.type
_entity.pdbx_description
1 polymer ?
#
loop_
_entity_poly.entity_id
_entity_poly.type
_entity_poly.pdbx_seq_one_letter_code
_entity_poly.pdbx_strand_id
1 'polypeptide(L)'
;KNIIKDRIRGSLIGGAIGDALGYPVEFIYSFGDIQRRYGRNGITRLDTHQWWLEEDNGNGKAVVSDDTQMTLFTACGLLNAKAENDPFLPSICEAYIEWLFTQMGKKKKGYDKCWIRNVPELNVRRAPGHTCITSLNDIFRGDDPINNSKGCGGVMRIAPIPLYGATADRMDIQDVCKLAADASELTHQHPLGYIPSALVAYVIYKLAQDEAPERETCKDYIREGLKVIAELFPNYPEEVKRFTTLIKTAILWSDISTDD
;
A
#
# COMPACT_ATOMS: atom_id res chain seq x y z
N LYS A 1 -15.00 9.40 21.90
CA LYS A 1 -14.46 9.43 20.52
C LYS A 1 -14.12 8.01 20.12
N ASN A 2 -14.50 7.59 18.93
CA ASN A 2 -14.11 6.28 18.42
C ASN A 2 -12.68 6.37 17.89
N ILE A 3 -11.70 5.96 18.68
CA ILE A 3 -10.27 6.09 18.40
C ILE A 3 -9.89 5.36 17.10
N ILE A 4 -10.46 4.19 16.85
CA ILE A 4 -10.21 3.42 15.63
C ILE A 4 -10.66 4.19 14.39
N LYS A 5 -11.80 4.87 14.44
CA LYS A 5 -12.28 5.69 13.31
C LYS A 5 -11.33 6.85 13.00
N ASP A 6 -10.78 7.49 14.03
CA ASP A 6 -9.79 8.55 13.86
C ASP A 6 -8.47 7.99 13.31
N ARG A 7 -8.05 6.78 13.72
CA ARG A 7 -6.86 6.08 13.20
C ARG A 7 -7.04 5.71 11.73
N ILE A 8 -8.20 5.17 11.36
CA ILE A 8 -8.50 4.84 9.95
C ILE A 8 -8.39 6.09 9.08
N ARG A 9 -9.03 7.19 9.49
CA ARG A 9 -8.97 8.47 8.76
C ARG A 9 -7.54 8.99 8.67
N GLY A 10 -6.82 9.00 9.78
CA GLY A 10 -5.44 9.47 9.86
C GLY A 10 -4.51 8.65 8.95
N SER A 11 -4.66 7.32 8.93
CA SER A 11 -3.86 6.44 8.08
C SER A 11 -4.13 6.69 6.59
N LEU A 12 -5.40 6.72 6.17
CA LEU A 12 -5.75 6.91 4.75
C LEU A 12 -5.38 8.32 4.25
N ILE A 13 -5.66 9.36 5.04
CA ILE A 13 -5.31 10.74 4.67
C ILE A 13 -3.79 10.94 4.72
N GLY A 14 -3.12 10.43 5.75
CA GLY A 14 -1.68 10.52 5.89
C GLY A 14 -0.94 9.80 4.77
N GLY A 15 -1.41 8.61 4.37
CA GLY A 15 -0.90 7.88 3.22
C GLY A 15 -1.04 8.67 1.91
N ALA A 16 -2.23 9.23 1.66
CA ALA A 16 -2.48 10.05 0.47
C ALA A 16 -1.62 11.34 0.44
N ILE A 17 -1.40 11.98 1.60
CA ILE A 17 -0.51 13.14 1.70
C ILE A 17 0.94 12.73 1.43
N GLY A 18 1.40 11.60 1.98
CA GLY A 18 2.74 11.06 1.75
C GLY A 18 2.99 10.72 0.29
N ASP A 19 2.03 10.04 -0.35
CA ASP A 19 2.03 9.74 -1.78
C ASP A 19 2.08 11.03 -2.61
N ALA A 20 1.17 11.97 -2.39
CA ALA A 20 1.14 13.23 -3.12
C ALA A 20 2.40 14.10 -2.90
N LEU A 21 3.09 13.95 -1.78
CA LEU A 21 4.37 14.61 -1.52
C LEU A 21 5.52 13.92 -2.25
N GLY A 22 5.53 12.58 -2.27
CA GLY A 22 6.60 11.78 -2.88
C GLY A 22 6.49 11.68 -4.40
N TYR A 23 5.30 11.60 -4.93
CA TYR A 23 5.04 11.37 -6.35
C TYR A 23 5.79 12.33 -7.31
N PRO A 24 5.88 13.65 -7.03
CA PRO A 24 6.64 14.58 -7.89
C PRO A 24 8.13 14.26 -8.04
N VAL A 25 8.70 13.48 -7.16
CA VAL A 25 10.14 13.14 -7.14
C VAL A 25 10.41 11.65 -7.35
N GLU A 26 9.38 10.83 -7.46
CA GLU A 26 9.47 9.37 -7.57
C GLU A 26 10.38 8.92 -8.74
N PHE A 27 10.30 9.62 -9.88
CA PHE A 27 11.08 9.31 -11.07
C PHE A 27 12.33 10.17 -11.25
N ILE A 28 12.76 10.89 -10.19
CA ILE A 28 13.99 11.66 -10.18
C ILE A 28 15.07 10.84 -9.47
N TYR A 29 16.00 10.27 -10.22
CA TYR A 29 16.97 9.29 -9.70
C TYR A 29 18.16 9.90 -8.93
N SER A 30 18.29 11.21 -8.90
CA SER A 30 19.39 11.91 -8.22
C SER A 30 18.87 12.90 -7.21
N PHE A 31 19.34 12.82 -5.96
CA PHE A 31 19.00 13.81 -4.96
C PHE A 31 19.46 15.22 -5.38
N GLY A 32 20.58 15.35 -6.08
CA GLY A 32 21.03 16.62 -6.63
C GLY A 32 20.03 17.24 -7.62
N ASP A 33 19.32 16.42 -8.40
CA ASP A 33 18.25 16.89 -9.30
C ASP A 33 17.01 17.33 -8.52
N ILE A 34 16.67 16.61 -7.47
CA ILE A 34 15.61 17.00 -6.54
C ILE A 34 15.94 18.33 -5.87
N GLN A 35 17.19 18.50 -5.38
CA GLN A 35 17.65 19.75 -4.78
C GLN A 35 17.62 20.92 -5.76
N ARG A 36 18.02 20.71 -7.02
CA ARG A 36 17.96 21.75 -8.06
C ARG A 36 16.55 22.26 -8.29
N ARG A 37 15.57 21.37 -8.17
CA ARG A 37 14.15 21.68 -8.43
C ARG A 37 13.43 22.26 -7.21
N TYR A 38 13.66 21.67 -6.03
CA TYR A 38 12.88 21.94 -4.82
C TYR A 38 13.70 22.63 -3.71
N GLY A 39 14.98 22.92 -3.95
CA GLY A 39 15.88 23.54 -2.98
C GLY A 39 16.68 22.52 -2.14
N ARG A 40 17.58 23.03 -1.29
CA ARG A 40 18.57 22.24 -0.54
C ARG A 40 17.98 21.04 0.21
N ASN A 41 16.79 21.21 0.78
CA ASN A 41 16.15 20.19 1.62
C ASN A 41 15.28 19.21 0.80
N GLY A 42 15.31 19.28 -0.54
CA GLY A 42 14.42 18.50 -1.40
C GLY A 42 12.97 18.97 -1.32
N ILE A 43 12.03 18.09 -1.66
CA ILE A 43 10.60 18.40 -1.61
C ILE A 43 10.10 18.39 -0.16
N THR A 44 9.58 19.52 0.32
CA THR A 44 9.10 19.72 1.71
C THR A 44 7.66 20.19 1.80
N ARG A 45 7.01 20.37 0.66
CA ARG A 45 5.60 20.76 0.55
C ARG A 45 4.97 20.17 -0.70
N LEU A 46 3.66 20.03 -0.70
CA LEU A 46 2.91 19.50 -1.83
C LEU A 46 3.15 20.35 -3.08
N ASP A 47 3.51 19.69 -4.19
CA ASP A 47 3.64 20.33 -5.51
C ASP A 47 2.29 20.29 -6.22
N THR A 48 1.74 21.46 -6.51
CA THR A 48 0.47 21.64 -7.19
C THR A 48 0.63 21.94 -8.69
N HIS A 49 1.86 21.93 -9.22
CA HIS A 49 2.21 22.24 -10.61
C HIS A 49 3.04 21.13 -11.24
N GLN A 50 2.48 19.91 -11.25
CA GLN A 50 3.18 18.72 -11.75
C GLN A 50 3.21 18.73 -13.27
N TRP A 51 4.26 19.27 -13.85
CA TRP A 51 4.45 19.55 -15.27
C TRP A 51 4.37 18.33 -16.20
N TRP A 52 4.55 17.11 -15.68
CA TRP A 52 4.48 15.87 -16.47
C TRP A 52 3.06 15.28 -16.57
N LEU A 53 2.09 15.83 -15.85
CA LEU A 53 0.71 15.44 -16.00
C LEU A 53 0.13 16.17 -17.21
N GLU A 54 -0.10 15.42 -18.29
CA GLU A 54 -0.82 15.93 -19.45
C GLU A 54 -2.23 16.38 -19.00
N GLU A 55 -2.70 17.43 -19.61
CA GLU A 55 -4.06 17.97 -19.61
C GLU A 55 -4.59 18.68 -18.37
N ASP A 56 -4.36 18.29 -17.14
CA ASP A 56 -5.02 18.98 -16.00
C ASP A 56 -4.09 19.34 -14.85
N ASN A 57 -2.85 18.99 -14.97
CA ASN A 57 -1.75 19.42 -14.08
C ASN A 57 -2.18 19.58 -12.61
N GLY A 58 -3.07 18.69 -12.13
CA GLY A 58 -3.70 18.75 -10.82
C GLY A 58 -4.66 19.93 -10.63
N ASN A 59 -4.86 20.79 -11.63
CA ASN A 59 -5.71 22.00 -11.55
C ASN A 59 -5.43 22.83 -10.28
N GLY A 60 -4.16 23.05 -9.95
CA GLY A 60 -3.72 23.72 -8.73
C GLY A 60 -3.82 22.87 -7.46
N LYS A 61 -4.01 21.53 -7.59
CA LYS A 61 -4.01 20.56 -6.49
C LYS A 61 -2.82 19.62 -6.62
N ALA A 62 -2.28 19.18 -5.51
CA ALA A 62 -1.36 18.03 -5.51
C ALA A 62 -2.16 16.76 -5.82
N VAL A 63 -1.60 15.89 -6.66
CA VAL A 63 -2.27 14.66 -7.07
C VAL A 63 -1.59 13.45 -6.45
N VAL A 64 -2.35 12.39 -6.26
CA VAL A 64 -1.91 11.08 -5.76
C VAL A 64 -1.52 10.18 -6.92
N SER A 65 -0.67 9.17 -6.66
CA SER A 65 -0.28 8.12 -7.59
C SER A 65 -1.21 6.89 -7.52
N ASP A 66 -0.78 5.78 -8.14
CA ASP A 66 -1.43 4.47 -8.02
C ASP A 66 -1.37 3.90 -6.60
N ASP A 67 -0.43 4.32 -5.75
CA ASP A 67 -0.32 3.93 -4.34
C ASP A 67 -1.63 4.23 -3.59
N THR A 68 -2.09 5.48 -3.65
CA THR A 68 -3.36 5.88 -3.02
C THR A 68 -4.56 5.27 -3.74
N GLN A 69 -4.54 5.23 -5.08
CA GLN A 69 -5.62 4.62 -5.84
C GLN A 69 -5.83 3.17 -5.40
N MET A 70 -4.79 2.33 -5.44
CA MET A 70 -4.90 0.92 -5.08
C MET A 70 -5.23 0.71 -3.59
N THR A 71 -4.75 1.58 -2.70
CA THR A 71 -5.17 1.60 -1.29
C THR A 71 -6.68 1.74 -1.16
N LEU A 72 -7.28 2.69 -1.87
CA LEU A 72 -8.74 2.90 -1.83
C LEU A 72 -9.51 1.76 -2.50
N PHE A 73 -8.97 1.15 -3.56
CA PHE A 73 -9.58 -0.04 -4.17
C PHE A 73 -9.49 -1.26 -3.24
N THR A 74 -8.43 -1.42 -2.46
CA THR A 74 -8.36 -2.43 -1.38
C THR A 74 -9.48 -2.22 -0.36
N ALA A 75 -9.69 -0.99 0.09
CA ALA A 75 -10.80 -0.67 1.00
C ALA A 75 -12.17 -1.00 0.39
N CYS A 76 -12.37 -0.68 -0.90
CA CYS A 76 -13.60 -1.07 -1.61
C CYS A 76 -13.81 -2.59 -1.65
N GLY A 77 -12.77 -3.36 -1.97
CA GLY A 77 -12.85 -4.82 -1.99
C GLY A 77 -13.25 -5.41 -0.64
N LEU A 78 -12.68 -4.89 0.46
CA LEU A 78 -13.05 -5.29 1.83
C LEU A 78 -14.51 -4.96 2.17
N LEU A 79 -14.98 -3.77 1.81
CA LEU A 79 -16.35 -3.33 2.07
C LEU A 79 -17.36 -4.11 1.23
N ASN A 80 -17.05 -4.42 -0.03
CA ASN A 80 -17.87 -5.25 -0.90
C ASN A 80 -17.97 -6.68 -0.35
N ALA A 81 -16.84 -7.29 0.04
CA ALA A 81 -16.82 -8.60 0.67
C ALA A 81 -17.73 -8.66 1.91
N LYS A 82 -17.66 -7.64 2.76
CA LYS A 82 -18.51 -7.55 3.95
C LYS A 82 -19.98 -7.39 3.59
N ALA A 83 -20.31 -6.58 2.60
CA ALA A 83 -21.70 -6.32 2.18
C ALA A 83 -22.35 -7.54 1.55
N GLU A 84 -21.58 -8.31 0.77
CA GLU A 84 -22.06 -9.48 0.02
C GLU A 84 -21.86 -10.80 0.80
N ASN A 85 -21.18 -10.74 1.96
CA ASN A 85 -20.75 -11.90 2.75
C ASN A 85 -19.86 -12.87 1.95
N ASP A 86 -18.97 -12.31 1.14
CA ASP A 86 -18.02 -13.01 0.30
C ASP A 86 -16.62 -13.10 0.95
N PRO A 87 -15.75 -14.00 0.49
CA PRO A 87 -14.35 -14.03 0.92
C PRO A 87 -13.60 -12.74 0.55
N PHE A 88 -12.72 -12.28 1.46
CA PHE A 88 -12.01 -11.01 1.27
C PHE A 88 -11.05 -11.00 0.07
N LEU A 89 -10.23 -12.02 -0.10
CA LEU A 89 -9.21 -12.04 -1.15
C LEU A 89 -9.79 -11.98 -2.57
N PRO A 90 -10.80 -12.78 -2.94
CA PRO A 90 -11.47 -12.65 -4.23
C PRO A 90 -12.07 -11.26 -4.47
N SER A 91 -12.76 -10.69 -3.47
CA SER A 91 -13.36 -9.36 -3.59
C SER A 91 -12.31 -8.24 -3.72
N ILE A 92 -11.15 -8.37 -3.06
CA ILE A 92 -10.01 -7.46 -3.24
C ILE A 92 -9.45 -7.61 -4.67
N CYS A 93 -9.32 -8.84 -5.17
CA CYS A 93 -8.87 -9.11 -6.53
C CYS A 93 -9.80 -8.48 -7.58
N GLU A 94 -11.12 -8.62 -7.42
CA GLU A 94 -12.11 -7.95 -8.28
C GLU A 94 -11.95 -6.42 -8.24
N ALA A 95 -11.76 -5.84 -7.06
CA ALA A 95 -11.52 -4.40 -6.91
C ALA A 95 -10.23 -3.97 -7.63
N TYR A 96 -9.17 -4.77 -7.59
CA TYR A 96 -7.93 -4.47 -8.33
C TYR A 96 -8.12 -4.58 -9.85
N ILE A 97 -8.95 -5.49 -10.34
CA ILE A 97 -9.32 -5.53 -11.76
C ILE A 97 -10.13 -4.28 -12.14
N GLU A 98 -11.01 -3.80 -11.28
CA GLU A 98 -11.69 -2.53 -11.52
C GLU A 98 -10.71 -1.34 -11.58
N TRP A 99 -9.70 -1.30 -10.70
CA TRP A 99 -8.61 -0.32 -10.79
C TRP A 99 -7.85 -0.44 -12.12
N LEU A 100 -7.51 -1.66 -12.58
CA LEU A 100 -6.86 -1.86 -13.87
C LEU A 100 -7.63 -1.17 -15.01
N PHE A 101 -8.97 -1.26 -15.01
CA PHE A 101 -9.78 -0.60 -16.03
C PHE A 101 -9.72 0.93 -15.95
N THR A 102 -9.54 1.51 -14.76
CA THR A 102 -9.32 2.97 -14.65
C THR A 102 -8.03 3.39 -15.32
N GLN A 103 -6.96 2.59 -15.18
CA GLN A 103 -5.65 2.86 -15.79
C GLN A 103 -5.66 2.70 -17.32
N MET A 104 -6.60 1.92 -17.85
CA MET A 104 -6.80 1.71 -19.29
C MET A 104 -7.83 2.67 -19.91
N GLY A 105 -8.48 3.54 -19.13
CA GLY A 105 -9.61 4.36 -19.58
C GLY A 105 -10.81 3.53 -20.06
N LYS A 106 -10.99 2.33 -19.53
CA LYS A 106 -12.02 1.38 -19.97
C LYS A 106 -13.11 1.18 -18.91
N LYS A 107 -14.33 0.92 -19.40
CA LYS A 107 -15.43 0.42 -18.58
C LYS A 107 -15.76 -1.00 -19.03
N LYS A 108 -15.96 -1.90 -18.07
CA LYS A 108 -16.33 -3.30 -18.35
C LYS A 108 -17.56 -3.64 -17.53
N LYS A 109 -18.60 -4.14 -18.21
CA LYS A 109 -19.82 -4.61 -17.54
C LYS A 109 -19.46 -5.73 -16.54
N GLY A 110 -20.00 -5.66 -15.33
CA GLY A 110 -19.72 -6.61 -14.25
C GLY A 110 -18.49 -6.27 -13.39
N TYR A 111 -17.82 -5.14 -13.67
CA TYR A 111 -16.69 -4.60 -12.92
C TYR A 111 -16.98 -3.14 -12.55
N ASP A 112 -18.01 -2.92 -11.73
CA ASP A 112 -18.56 -1.61 -11.37
C ASP A 112 -19.06 -1.56 -9.91
N LYS A 113 -18.59 -2.49 -9.06
CA LYS A 113 -18.92 -2.56 -7.64
C LYS A 113 -18.20 -1.49 -6.82
N CYS A 114 -17.02 -1.04 -7.25
CA CYS A 114 -16.23 -0.04 -6.52
C CYS A 114 -16.77 1.36 -6.77
N TRP A 115 -17.48 1.93 -5.79
CA TRP A 115 -18.07 3.26 -5.88
C TRP A 115 -17.05 4.38 -6.16
N ILE A 116 -15.79 4.19 -5.76
CA ILE A 116 -14.70 5.17 -5.99
C ILE A 116 -14.41 5.40 -7.48
N ARG A 117 -14.83 4.49 -8.37
CA ARG A 117 -14.77 4.71 -9.82
C ARG A 117 -15.63 5.88 -10.30
N ASN A 118 -16.56 6.35 -9.48
CA ASN A 118 -17.35 7.53 -9.78
C ASN A 118 -16.66 8.85 -9.36
N VAL A 119 -15.46 8.76 -8.75
CA VAL A 119 -14.61 9.91 -8.41
C VAL A 119 -13.66 10.16 -9.58
N PRO A 120 -13.82 11.26 -10.35
CA PRO A 120 -13.04 11.47 -11.57
C PRO A 120 -11.52 11.47 -11.33
N GLU A 121 -11.07 12.08 -10.22
CA GLU A 121 -9.67 12.18 -9.84
C GLU A 121 -9.00 10.83 -9.57
N LEU A 122 -9.79 9.81 -9.23
CA LEU A 122 -9.33 8.43 -9.00
C LEU A 122 -9.49 7.53 -10.23
N ASN A 123 -10.17 8.02 -11.28
CA ASN A 123 -10.46 7.24 -12.49
C ASN A 123 -9.57 7.69 -13.67
N VAL A 124 -8.32 7.92 -13.39
CA VAL A 124 -7.30 8.37 -14.35
C VAL A 124 -6.01 7.58 -14.16
N ARG A 125 -5.18 7.56 -15.20
CA ARG A 125 -3.86 6.92 -15.15
C ARG A 125 -2.91 7.73 -14.26
N ARG A 126 -2.30 7.08 -13.25
CA ARG A 126 -1.40 7.69 -12.27
C ARG A 126 -0.15 6.85 -12.02
N ALA A 127 0.73 6.81 -13.04
CA ALA A 127 2.00 6.09 -13.01
C ALA A 127 1.91 4.62 -12.52
N PRO A 128 0.93 3.83 -13.01
CA PRO A 128 0.71 2.49 -12.49
C PRO A 128 1.93 1.60 -12.67
N GLY A 129 2.29 0.85 -11.61
CA GLY A 129 3.39 -0.11 -11.64
C GLY A 129 3.17 -1.18 -12.71
N HIS A 130 4.21 -1.43 -13.52
CA HIS A 130 4.15 -2.39 -14.62
C HIS A 130 3.74 -3.80 -14.15
N THR A 131 4.31 -4.27 -13.03
CA THR A 131 3.98 -5.59 -12.45
C THR A 131 2.50 -5.68 -12.06
N CYS A 132 1.94 -4.62 -11.48
CA CYS A 132 0.51 -4.59 -11.13
C CYS A 132 -0.37 -4.70 -12.38
N ILE A 133 -0.08 -3.91 -13.42
CA ILE A 133 -0.83 -3.92 -14.68
C ILE A 133 -0.78 -5.28 -15.37
N THR A 134 0.41 -5.87 -15.52
CA THR A 134 0.57 -7.15 -16.22
C THR A 134 -0.10 -8.29 -15.46
N SER A 135 0.16 -8.42 -14.17
CA SER A 135 -0.42 -9.51 -13.35
C SER A 135 -1.95 -9.43 -13.29
N LEU A 136 -2.52 -8.24 -13.09
CA LEU A 136 -3.98 -8.09 -13.06
C LEU A 136 -4.63 -8.32 -14.42
N ASN A 137 -3.92 -8.00 -15.52
CA ASN A 137 -4.40 -8.31 -16.84
C ASN A 137 -4.36 -9.82 -17.13
N ASP A 138 -3.36 -10.56 -16.65
CA ASP A 138 -3.30 -12.02 -16.74
C ASP A 138 -4.45 -12.64 -15.94
N ILE A 139 -4.64 -12.26 -14.68
CA ILE A 139 -5.76 -12.71 -13.83
C ILE A 139 -7.11 -12.44 -14.54
N PHE A 140 -7.29 -11.23 -15.10
CA PHE A 140 -8.53 -10.88 -15.81
C PHE A 140 -8.80 -11.78 -17.01
N ARG A 141 -7.76 -12.29 -17.67
CA ARG A 141 -7.87 -13.26 -18.79
C ARG A 141 -8.11 -14.69 -18.33
N GLY A 142 -7.99 -14.96 -17.04
CA GLY A 142 -8.07 -16.30 -16.47
C GLY A 142 -6.74 -17.04 -16.46
N ASP A 143 -5.63 -16.31 -16.65
CA ASP A 143 -4.27 -16.83 -16.58
C ASP A 143 -3.68 -16.59 -15.19
N ASP A 144 -2.78 -17.47 -14.76
CA ASP A 144 -1.99 -17.24 -13.55
C ASP A 144 -0.84 -16.29 -13.87
N PRO A 145 -0.68 -15.15 -13.17
CA PRO A 145 0.47 -14.31 -13.36
C PRO A 145 1.75 -15.05 -12.95
N ILE A 146 2.82 -14.87 -13.72
CA ILE A 146 4.12 -15.46 -13.42
C ILE A 146 5.16 -14.37 -13.44
N ASN A 147 5.73 -14.04 -12.26
CA ASN A 147 6.81 -13.08 -12.13
C ASN A 147 7.66 -13.36 -10.90
N ASN A 148 8.79 -12.66 -10.81
CA ASN A 148 9.71 -12.72 -9.67
C ASN A 148 9.91 -11.32 -9.07
N SER A 149 8.84 -10.52 -9.06
CA SER A 149 8.88 -9.13 -8.63
C SER A 149 9.03 -8.99 -7.13
N LYS A 150 9.97 -8.14 -6.73
CA LYS A 150 10.21 -7.67 -5.36
C LYS A 150 9.86 -6.20 -5.19
N GLY A 151 9.09 -5.64 -6.13
CA GLY A 151 8.68 -4.25 -6.11
C GLY A 151 7.75 -3.92 -4.94
N CYS A 152 7.62 -2.63 -4.66
CA CYS A 152 6.79 -2.12 -3.55
C CYS A 152 5.29 -2.13 -3.85
N GLY A 153 4.87 -2.38 -5.09
CA GLY A 153 3.46 -2.32 -5.49
C GLY A 153 2.52 -3.29 -4.74
N GLY A 154 3.08 -4.33 -4.10
CA GLY A 154 2.32 -5.18 -3.17
C GLY A 154 2.03 -4.48 -1.84
N VAL A 155 3.07 -3.93 -1.19
CA VAL A 155 2.98 -3.37 0.16
C VAL A 155 2.31 -1.99 0.21
N MET A 156 2.39 -1.20 -0.85
CA MET A 156 1.87 0.17 -0.89
C MET A 156 0.37 0.26 -0.60
N ARG A 157 -0.39 -0.78 -0.90
CA ARG A 157 -1.87 -0.79 -0.96
C ARG A 157 -2.57 -1.51 0.17
N ILE A 158 -1.84 -2.18 1.09
CA ILE A 158 -2.45 -3.11 2.05
C ILE A 158 -3.02 -2.46 3.31
N ALA A 159 -2.73 -1.19 3.57
CA ALA A 159 -3.12 -0.52 4.81
C ALA A 159 -4.60 -0.68 5.20
N PRO A 160 -5.59 -0.71 4.30
CA PRO A 160 -6.98 -0.94 4.66
C PRO A 160 -7.24 -2.31 5.32
N ILE A 161 -6.45 -3.35 5.01
CA ILE A 161 -6.64 -4.70 5.55
C ILE A 161 -6.48 -4.71 7.08
N PRO A 162 -5.32 -4.30 7.64
CA PRO A 162 -5.16 -4.25 9.09
C PRO A 162 -6.06 -3.22 9.77
N LEU A 163 -6.38 -2.10 9.12
CA LEU A 163 -7.32 -1.12 9.65
C LEU A 163 -8.73 -1.70 9.78
N TYR A 164 -9.19 -2.45 8.79
CA TYR A 164 -10.47 -3.16 8.84
C TYR A 164 -10.45 -4.24 9.92
N GLY A 165 -9.40 -5.07 9.95
CA GLY A 165 -9.25 -6.13 10.94
C GLY A 165 -9.21 -5.63 12.38
N ALA A 166 -8.76 -4.40 12.62
CA ALA A 166 -8.73 -3.76 13.94
C ALA A 166 -10.09 -3.19 14.38
N THR A 167 -11.13 -3.22 13.53
CA THR A 167 -12.49 -2.73 13.86
C THR A 167 -13.24 -3.66 14.80
N ALA A 168 -14.52 -3.37 15.09
CA ALA A 168 -15.37 -4.18 15.98
C ALA A 168 -15.57 -5.63 15.49
N ASP A 169 -15.47 -5.86 14.17
CA ASP A 169 -15.53 -7.20 13.55
C ASP A 169 -14.20 -7.97 13.63
N ARG A 170 -13.34 -7.65 14.54
CA ARG A 170 -11.97 -8.10 14.76
C ARG A 170 -11.60 -9.41 14.05
N MET A 171 -10.66 -9.29 13.11
CA MET A 171 -9.96 -10.45 12.56
C MET A 171 -8.78 -10.81 13.48
N ASP A 172 -8.43 -12.08 13.53
CA ASP A 172 -7.17 -12.48 14.13
C ASP A 172 -5.99 -11.80 13.42
N ILE A 173 -4.97 -11.40 14.18
CA ILE A 173 -3.83 -10.67 13.63
C ILE A 173 -3.01 -11.51 12.64
N GLN A 174 -2.98 -12.83 12.80
CA GLN A 174 -2.31 -13.73 11.86
C GLN A 174 -3.09 -13.81 10.56
N ASP A 175 -4.43 -13.87 10.62
CA ASP A 175 -5.30 -13.82 9.44
C ASP A 175 -5.16 -12.50 8.69
N VAL A 176 -5.06 -11.37 9.40
CA VAL A 176 -4.79 -10.05 8.82
C VAL A 176 -3.45 -10.02 8.10
N CYS A 177 -2.38 -10.53 8.74
CA CYS A 177 -1.05 -10.61 8.15
C CYS A 177 -1.05 -11.49 6.88
N LYS A 178 -1.72 -12.65 6.96
CA LYS A 178 -1.83 -13.58 5.83
C LYS A 178 -2.60 -12.95 4.67
N LEU A 179 -3.76 -12.35 4.94
CA LEU A 179 -4.56 -11.68 3.91
C LEU A 179 -3.78 -10.53 3.22
N ALA A 180 -2.98 -9.77 3.98
CA ALA A 180 -2.16 -8.70 3.42
C ALA A 180 -1.06 -9.25 2.50
N ALA A 181 -0.42 -10.35 2.88
CA ALA A 181 0.55 -11.04 2.03
C ALA A 181 -0.13 -11.59 0.77
N ASP A 182 -1.26 -12.29 0.89
CA ASP A 182 -2.00 -12.88 -0.22
C ASP A 182 -2.49 -11.81 -1.22
N ALA A 183 -3.00 -10.67 -0.72
CA ALA A 183 -3.39 -9.55 -1.56
C ALA A 183 -2.20 -8.95 -2.34
N SER A 184 -0.99 -9.00 -1.76
CA SER A 184 0.25 -8.56 -2.43
C SER A 184 0.74 -9.58 -3.44
N GLU A 185 0.64 -10.88 -3.12
CA GLU A 185 1.04 -11.99 -3.96
C GLU A 185 0.25 -12.08 -5.26
N LEU A 186 -1.00 -11.58 -5.29
CA LEU A 186 -1.78 -11.44 -6.53
C LEU A 186 -0.98 -10.81 -7.68
N THR A 187 -0.02 -9.93 -7.36
CA THR A 187 0.76 -9.22 -8.37
C THR A 187 2.27 -9.38 -8.22
N HIS A 188 2.80 -9.60 -7.01
CA HIS A 188 4.22 -9.66 -6.71
C HIS A 188 4.57 -11.02 -6.10
N GLN A 189 4.98 -11.97 -6.95
CA GLN A 189 5.04 -13.38 -6.58
C GLN A 189 6.35 -13.84 -5.95
N HIS A 190 7.39 -12.99 -5.90
CA HIS A 190 8.57 -13.32 -5.09
C HIS A 190 8.25 -13.16 -3.60
N PRO A 191 8.69 -14.08 -2.71
CA PRO A 191 8.44 -13.97 -1.26
C PRO A 191 8.82 -12.62 -0.65
N LEU A 192 9.93 -12.01 -1.07
CA LEU A 192 10.30 -10.65 -0.67
C LEU A 192 9.44 -9.55 -1.30
N GLY A 193 8.51 -9.86 -2.19
CA GLY A 193 7.51 -8.93 -2.75
C GLY A 193 6.21 -8.90 -1.94
N TYR A 194 5.85 -9.99 -1.24
CA TYR A 194 4.60 -10.08 -0.49
C TYR A 194 4.77 -10.28 1.03
N ILE A 195 5.78 -10.99 1.51
CA ILE A 195 6.04 -11.17 2.95
C ILE A 195 6.16 -9.83 3.70
N PRO A 196 6.84 -8.78 3.17
CA PRO A 196 6.88 -7.48 3.82
C PRO A 196 5.51 -6.89 4.13
N SER A 197 4.51 -7.17 3.32
CA SER A 197 3.13 -6.70 3.53
C SER A 197 2.50 -7.24 4.82
N ALA A 198 2.83 -8.48 5.19
CA ALA A 198 2.38 -9.06 6.45
C ALA A 198 2.98 -8.32 7.67
N LEU A 199 4.27 -7.92 7.61
CA LEU A 199 4.87 -7.12 8.69
C LEU A 199 4.22 -5.74 8.81
N VAL A 200 4.04 -5.06 7.67
CA VAL A 200 3.39 -3.74 7.67
C VAL A 200 1.97 -3.84 8.20
N ALA A 201 1.23 -4.89 7.82
CA ALA A 201 -0.11 -5.14 8.33
C ALA A 201 -0.11 -5.38 9.85
N TYR A 202 0.84 -6.16 10.38
CA TYR A 202 0.99 -6.36 11.82
C TYR A 202 1.16 -5.03 12.55
N VAL A 203 2.10 -4.20 12.09
CA VAL A 203 2.40 -2.91 12.74
C VAL A 203 1.20 -1.96 12.67
N ILE A 204 0.54 -1.84 11.52
CA ILE A 204 -0.65 -0.99 11.38
C ILE A 204 -1.78 -1.48 12.29
N TYR A 205 -2.02 -2.79 12.37
CA TYR A 205 -3.04 -3.38 13.24
C TYR A 205 -2.81 -3.03 14.71
N LYS A 206 -1.57 -3.17 15.19
CA LYS A 206 -1.17 -2.84 16.56
C LYS A 206 -1.32 -1.33 16.83
N LEU A 207 -0.80 -0.49 15.93
CA LEU A 207 -0.91 0.97 16.05
C LEU A 207 -2.36 1.47 16.01
N ALA A 208 -3.23 0.81 15.26
CA ALA A 208 -4.65 1.19 15.19
C ALA A 208 -5.38 0.99 16.52
N GLN A 209 -4.91 0.06 17.35
CA GLN A 209 -5.49 -0.26 18.66
C GLN A 209 -4.78 0.42 19.82
N ASP A 210 -3.58 0.95 19.61
CA ASP A 210 -2.79 1.63 20.63
C ASP A 210 -3.37 3.03 20.89
N GLU A 211 -3.59 3.37 22.16
CA GLU A 211 -4.17 4.66 22.55
C GLU A 211 -3.15 5.81 22.44
N ALA A 212 -1.89 5.54 22.71
CA ALA A 212 -0.81 6.54 22.74
C ALA A 212 0.51 5.97 22.18
N PRO A 213 0.59 5.66 20.87
CA PRO A 213 1.78 5.05 20.28
C PRO A 213 2.95 6.03 20.28
N GLU A 214 4.09 5.57 20.78
CA GLU A 214 5.37 6.26 20.75
C GLU A 214 6.29 5.65 19.68
N ARG A 215 7.40 6.34 19.35
CA ARG A 215 8.38 5.83 18.38
C ARG A 215 8.95 4.47 18.78
N GLU A 216 9.29 4.28 20.07
CA GLU A 216 9.81 3.01 20.56
C GLU A 216 8.76 1.90 20.52
N THR A 217 7.50 2.22 20.82
CA THR A 217 6.39 1.26 20.68
C THR A 217 6.27 0.74 19.25
N CYS A 218 6.45 1.61 18.24
CA CYS A 218 6.46 1.20 16.83
C CYS A 218 7.60 0.19 16.54
N LYS A 219 8.81 0.43 17.07
CA LYS A 219 9.93 -0.50 16.92
C LYS A 219 9.67 -1.84 17.60
N ASP A 220 8.99 -1.84 18.75
CA ASP A 220 8.62 -3.07 19.45
C ASP A 220 7.58 -3.87 18.64
N TYR A 221 6.58 -3.22 18.06
CA TYR A 221 5.64 -3.87 17.16
C TYR A 221 6.31 -4.46 15.92
N ILE A 222 7.32 -3.77 15.37
CA ILE A 222 8.14 -4.34 14.28
C ILE A 222 8.86 -5.60 14.77
N ARG A 223 9.51 -5.58 15.94
CA ARG A 223 10.22 -6.75 16.49
C ARG A 223 9.29 -7.92 16.78
N GLU A 224 8.09 -7.66 17.31
CA GLU A 224 7.04 -8.67 17.51
C GLU A 224 6.56 -9.25 16.18
N GLY A 225 6.25 -8.38 15.21
CA GLY A 225 5.79 -8.77 13.89
C GLY A 225 6.79 -9.66 13.13
N LEU A 226 8.10 -9.43 13.29
CA LEU A 226 9.13 -10.29 12.70
C LEU A 226 9.06 -11.73 13.22
N LYS A 227 8.65 -11.95 14.46
CA LYS A 227 8.45 -13.32 15.01
C LYS A 227 7.23 -13.96 14.36
N VAL A 228 6.13 -13.23 14.26
CA VAL A 228 4.90 -13.69 13.58
C VAL A 228 5.17 -14.04 12.11
N ILE A 229 5.96 -13.23 11.40
CA ILE A 229 6.37 -13.50 10.01
C ILE A 229 7.13 -14.84 9.91
N ALA A 230 8.04 -15.11 10.83
CA ALA A 230 8.80 -16.38 10.83
C ALA A 230 7.89 -17.62 11.04
N GLU A 231 6.81 -17.46 11.80
CA GLU A 231 5.82 -18.52 12.02
C GLU A 231 4.88 -18.71 10.84
N LEU A 232 4.48 -17.60 10.17
CA LEU A 232 3.53 -17.62 9.06
C LEU A 232 4.15 -18.12 7.75
N PHE A 233 5.47 -17.94 7.56
CA PHE A 233 6.16 -18.28 6.31
C PHE A 233 7.29 -19.29 6.50
N PRO A 234 7.03 -20.47 7.10
CA PRO A 234 8.06 -21.48 7.40
C PRO A 234 8.71 -22.06 6.14
N ASN A 235 8.05 -21.98 4.99
CA ASN A 235 8.55 -22.49 3.71
C ASN A 235 9.57 -21.55 3.04
N TYR A 236 9.79 -20.33 3.57
CA TYR A 236 10.69 -19.33 3.02
C TYR A 236 11.73 -18.83 4.03
N PRO A 237 12.49 -19.74 4.69
CA PRO A 237 13.36 -19.38 5.80
C PRO A 237 14.49 -18.42 5.40
N GLU A 238 15.02 -18.53 4.19
CA GLU A 238 16.10 -17.66 3.73
C GLU A 238 15.61 -16.24 3.42
N GLU A 239 14.45 -16.12 2.78
CA GLU A 239 13.83 -14.82 2.51
C GLU A 239 13.41 -14.12 3.80
N VAL A 240 12.81 -14.84 4.74
CA VAL A 240 12.45 -14.33 6.08
C VAL A 240 13.69 -13.88 6.83
N LYS A 241 14.78 -14.65 6.82
CA LYS A 241 16.05 -14.29 7.44
C LYS A 241 16.64 -13.03 6.83
N ARG A 242 16.69 -12.96 5.48
CA ARG A 242 17.18 -11.79 4.76
C ARG A 242 16.37 -10.55 5.08
N PHE A 243 15.04 -10.65 5.04
CA PHE A 243 14.13 -9.56 5.39
C PHE A 243 14.31 -9.10 6.84
N THR A 244 14.34 -10.05 7.79
CA THR A 244 14.58 -9.77 9.21
C THR A 244 15.90 -9.01 9.43
N THR A 245 16.97 -9.42 8.74
CA THR A 245 18.27 -8.75 8.84
C THR A 245 18.20 -7.32 8.36
N LEU A 246 17.56 -7.07 7.21
CA LEU A 246 17.38 -5.71 6.67
C LEU A 246 16.59 -4.81 7.62
N ILE A 247 15.50 -5.31 8.18
CA ILE A 247 14.66 -4.55 9.13
C ILE A 247 15.41 -4.25 10.43
N LYS A 248 16.13 -5.23 11.00
CA LYS A 248 16.95 -5.02 12.19
C LYS A 248 18.04 -3.96 11.95
N THR A 249 18.68 -4.00 10.78
CA THR A 249 19.67 -2.99 10.38
C THR A 249 19.03 -1.60 10.27
N ALA A 250 17.86 -1.48 9.67
CA ALA A 250 17.13 -0.21 9.58
C ALA A 250 16.76 0.35 10.95
N ILE A 251 16.34 -0.51 11.90
CA ILE A 251 16.08 -0.10 13.29
C ILE A 251 17.36 0.47 13.94
N LEU A 252 18.49 -0.22 13.78
CA LEU A 252 19.76 0.26 14.33
C LEU A 252 20.16 1.63 13.75
N TRP A 253 20.01 1.82 12.45
CA TRP A 253 20.32 3.09 11.81
C TRP A 253 19.36 4.22 12.22
N SER A 254 18.11 3.89 12.54
CA SER A 254 17.16 4.90 13.02
C SER A 254 17.49 5.47 14.39
N ASP A 255 18.40 4.83 15.15
CA ASP A 255 18.87 5.28 16.46
C ASP A 255 20.16 6.12 16.36
N ILE A 256 20.80 6.13 15.17
CA ILE A 256 21.96 6.98 14.91
C ILE A 256 21.41 8.37 14.61
N SER A 257 21.77 9.33 15.46
CA SER A 257 21.43 10.73 15.22
C SER A 257 22.07 11.19 13.91
N THR A 258 21.28 11.81 13.05
CA THR A 258 21.75 12.44 11.80
C THR A 258 22.05 13.93 12.02
N ASP A 259 22.50 14.29 13.21
CA ASP A 259 22.83 15.67 13.59
C ASP A 259 24.23 16.11 13.11
N ASP A 260 24.70 15.57 11.96
CA ASP A 260 25.91 16.03 11.26
C ASP A 260 25.60 16.55 9.83
#